data_7737f00cb912b7fc135a8de3eb866a63
#
_entry.id   7737f00cb912b7fc135a8de3eb866a63
#
_cell.length_a   1.000
_cell.length_b   1.000
_cell.length_c   1.000
_cell.angle_alpha   90.00
_cell.angle_beta   90.00
_cell.angle_gamma   90.00
#
_symmetry.space_group_name_H-M   'P 1'
#
loop_
_entity.id
_entity.type
_entity.pdbx_description
1 polymer ?
#
loop_
_entity_poly.entity_id
_entity_poly.type
_entity_poly.pdbx_seq_one_letter_code
_entity_poly.pdbx_strand_id
1 'polypeptide(L)'
;GAVISYGAFDIYASALGGFENPGNIFWQMGGAEARSIFGGVITASNNPGFYKTVSPIHNIPLAYERQLPPQLFTVGSMDNLTTPVSVKEYVDRLKEAGHQVEFWVHEGRPHAFMDSGSNEFLKISWEADGVPAMAEVMAFLNKTFY
;
A
#
# COMPACT_ATOMS: atom_id res chain seq x y z
N GLY A 1 -15.37 -8.83 -2.40
CA GLY A 1 -14.16 -8.50 -1.61
C GLY A 1 -13.10 -7.80 -2.44
N ALA A 2 -12.18 -7.16 -1.80
CA ALA A 2 -11.02 -6.56 -2.43
C ALA A 2 -9.76 -7.02 -1.71
N VAL A 3 -8.68 -7.26 -2.49
CA VAL A 3 -7.36 -7.58 -1.94
C VAL A 3 -6.39 -6.49 -2.40
N ILE A 4 -5.73 -5.87 -1.46
CA ILE A 4 -4.82 -4.75 -1.70
C ILE A 4 -3.45 -5.09 -1.11
N SER A 5 -2.45 -5.21 -1.98
CA SER A 5 -1.07 -5.48 -1.59
C SER A 5 -0.21 -4.24 -1.83
N TYR A 6 0.63 -3.88 -0.87
CA TYR A 6 1.59 -2.77 -0.96
C TYR A 6 0.97 -1.41 -1.30
N GLY A 7 -0.26 -1.15 -0.87
CA GLY A 7 -0.98 0.08 -1.23
C GLY A 7 -0.45 1.32 -0.50
N ALA A 8 -0.37 2.45 -1.22
CA ALA A 8 -0.16 3.76 -0.62
C ALA A 8 -1.51 4.45 -0.43
N PHE A 9 -1.86 4.78 0.80
CA PHE A 9 -3.19 5.31 1.16
C PHE A 9 -3.17 6.78 1.61
N ASP A 10 -2.02 7.27 2.03
CA ASP A 10 -1.73 8.69 2.20
C ASP A 10 -0.79 9.13 1.07
N ILE A 11 -1.38 9.62 -0.02
CA ILE A 11 -0.63 10.06 -1.19
C ILE A 11 0.21 11.30 -0.88
N TYR A 12 -0.26 12.14 0.04
CA TYR A 12 0.50 13.30 0.48
C TYR A 12 1.79 12.91 1.21
N ALA A 13 1.69 12.04 2.22
CA ALA A 13 2.84 11.57 2.97
C ALA A 13 3.79 10.74 2.09
N SER A 14 3.24 9.88 1.22
CA SER A 14 4.02 9.07 0.28
C SER A 14 4.79 9.92 -0.74
N ALA A 15 4.20 11.04 -1.20
CA ALA A 15 4.89 11.96 -2.09
C ALA A 15 6.06 12.66 -1.39
N LEU A 16 5.82 13.23 -0.20
CA LEU A 16 6.86 13.93 0.56
C LEU A 16 8.00 13.00 1.01
N GLY A 17 7.66 11.80 1.48
CA GLY A 17 8.65 10.82 1.97
C GLY A 17 9.33 10.03 0.85
N GLY A 18 8.69 9.91 -0.30
CA GLY A 18 9.10 9.01 -1.38
C GLY A 18 9.20 9.65 -2.76
N PHE A 19 8.07 9.77 -3.44
CA PHE A 19 8.04 10.10 -4.88
C PHE A 19 8.64 11.48 -5.23
N GLU A 20 8.48 12.47 -4.37
CA GLU A 20 9.02 13.83 -4.57
C GLU A 20 10.31 14.07 -3.77
N ASN A 21 10.83 13.03 -3.09
CA ASN A 21 12.06 13.13 -2.33
C ASN A 21 13.27 12.74 -3.19
N PRO A 22 14.20 13.66 -3.50
CA PRO A 22 15.42 13.34 -4.25
C PRO A 22 16.33 12.32 -3.58
N GLY A 23 16.24 12.20 -2.25
CA GLY A 23 16.97 11.20 -1.46
C GLY A 23 16.41 9.79 -1.54
N ASN A 24 15.27 9.59 -2.21
CA ASN A 24 14.68 8.26 -2.35
C ASN A 24 15.58 7.35 -3.20
N ILE A 25 15.95 6.21 -2.63
CA ILE A 25 16.86 5.24 -3.24
C ILE A 25 16.39 4.73 -4.62
N PHE A 26 15.08 4.67 -4.86
CA PHE A 26 14.53 4.21 -6.14
C PHE A 26 14.85 5.19 -7.28
N TRP A 27 14.82 6.48 -7.01
CA TRP A 27 15.25 7.48 -7.99
C TRP A 27 16.74 7.38 -8.27
N GLN A 28 17.55 7.20 -7.21
CA GLN A 28 18.99 7.06 -7.33
C GLN A 28 19.38 5.78 -8.08
N MET A 29 18.76 4.64 -7.76
CA MET A 29 19.03 3.37 -8.45
C MET A 29 18.57 3.38 -9.92
N GLY A 30 17.46 4.05 -10.22
CA GLY A 30 16.93 4.17 -11.58
C GLY A 30 17.62 5.26 -12.42
N GLY A 31 18.54 6.03 -11.85
CA GLY A 31 19.13 7.20 -12.53
C GLY A 31 18.09 8.26 -12.91
N ALA A 32 16.98 8.33 -12.18
CA ALA A 32 15.87 9.23 -12.42
C ALA A 32 15.84 10.37 -11.39
N GLU A 33 15.23 11.47 -11.76
CA GLU A 33 14.99 12.59 -10.85
C GLU A 33 13.66 12.43 -10.11
N ALA A 34 13.63 12.84 -8.84
CA ALA A 34 12.40 12.91 -8.05
C ALA A 34 11.41 13.87 -8.73
N ARG A 35 10.17 13.44 -8.84
CA ARG A 35 9.13 14.20 -9.53
C ARG A 35 7.76 13.98 -8.92
N SER A 36 6.90 14.98 -9.12
CA SER A 36 5.49 14.89 -8.77
C SER A 36 4.79 13.77 -9.56
N ILE A 37 3.94 13.00 -8.87
CA ILE A 37 3.08 11.97 -9.50
C ILE A 37 1.95 12.57 -10.34
N PHE A 38 1.63 13.87 -10.17
CA PHE A 38 0.58 14.59 -10.90
C PHE A 38 1.12 15.58 -11.94
N GLY A 39 2.39 15.43 -12.33
CA GLY A 39 3.05 16.32 -13.28
C GLY A 39 3.76 17.49 -12.60
N GLY A 40 4.79 18.02 -13.24
CA GLY A 40 5.82 18.88 -12.63
C GLY A 40 5.38 20.18 -11.98
N VAL A 41 4.15 20.62 -12.17
CA VAL A 41 3.64 21.90 -11.62
C VAL A 41 2.93 21.70 -10.27
N ILE A 42 2.33 20.55 -10.04
CA ILE A 42 1.59 20.24 -8.80
C ILE A 42 2.45 19.29 -7.95
N THR A 43 2.92 19.78 -6.81
CA THR A 43 3.73 18.99 -5.86
C THR A 43 3.05 18.94 -4.50
N ALA A 44 3.41 17.94 -3.68
CA ALA A 44 2.91 17.83 -2.32
C ALA A 44 3.30 19.08 -1.49
N SER A 45 4.47 19.66 -1.76
CA SER A 45 4.95 20.86 -1.07
C SER A 45 4.18 22.12 -1.45
N ASN A 46 3.82 22.30 -2.74
CA ASN A 46 3.14 23.53 -3.19
C ASN A 46 1.61 23.42 -3.20
N ASN A 47 1.07 22.20 -3.17
CA ASN A 47 -0.38 21.98 -3.15
C ASN A 47 -0.78 20.80 -2.24
N PRO A 48 -0.52 20.90 -0.92
CA PRO A 48 -0.84 19.84 0.04
C PRO A 48 -2.34 19.53 0.09
N GLY A 49 -3.20 20.52 -0.12
CA GLY A 49 -4.66 20.33 -0.13
C GLY A 49 -5.11 19.39 -1.23
N PHE A 50 -4.61 19.55 -2.44
CA PHE A 50 -4.90 18.64 -3.55
C PHE A 50 -4.46 17.20 -3.25
N TYR A 51 -3.24 17.02 -2.76
CA TYR A 51 -2.74 15.68 -2.41
C TYR A 51 -3.58 14.98 -1.33
N LYS A 52 -4.03 15.73 -0.32
CA LYS A 52 -4.94 15.20 0.70
C LYS A 52 -6.31 14.85 0.12
N THR A 53 -6.83 15.67 -0.78
CA THR A 53 -8.12 15.39 -1.44
C THR A 53 -8.10 14.07 -2.23
N VAL A 54 -6.98 13.70 -2.84
CA VAL A 54 -6.85 12.46 -3.60
C VAL A 54 -6.32 11.29 -2.78
N SER A 55 -5.94 11.50 -1.52
CA SER A 55 -5.46 10.44 -0.63
C SER A 55 -6.62 9.59 -0.10
N PRO A 56 -6.63 8.26 -0.30
CA PRO A 56 -7.67 7.37 0.20
C PRO A 56 -7.97 7.54 1.69
N ILE A 57 -6.94 7.77 2.51
CA ILE A 57 -7.06 7.89 3.97
C ILE A 57 -7.95 9.07 4.42
N HIS A 58 -8.10 10.09 3.57
CA HIS A 58 -8.96 11.26 3.83
C HIS A 58 -10.36 11.13 3.21
N ASN A 59 -10.64 10.02 2.51
CA ASN A 59 -11.87 9.84 1.75
C ASN A 59 -12.62 8.56 2.14
N ILE A 60 -12.44 8.09 3.36
CA ILE A 60 -13.14 6.91 3.88
C ILE A 60 -14.58 7.30 4.23
N PRO A 61 -15.61 6.72 3.57
CA PRO A 61 -16.98 6.95 3.96
C PRO A 61 -17.30 6.21 5.26
N LEU A 62 -18.25 6.68 6.03
CA LEU A 62 -18.80 5.88 7.13
C LEU A 62 -19.62 4.70 6.56
N ALA A 63 -19.50 3.52 7.18
CA ALA A 63 -20.12 2.31 6.66
C ALA A 63 -21.65 2.38 6.54
N TYR A 64 -22.30 3.15 7.42
CA TYR A 64 -23.74 3.37 7.35
C TYR A 64 -24.18 4.30 6.19
N GLU A 65 -23.26 5.13 5.66
CA GLU A 65 -23.50 5.97 4.49
C GLU A 65 -23.21 5.22 3.19
N ARG A 66 -22.09 4.50 3.17
CA ARG A 66 -21.67 3.68 2.03
C ARG A 66 -20.82 2.51 2.49
N GLN A 67 -21.40 1.31 2.55
CA GLN A 67 -20.69 0.09 2.86
C GLN A 67 -19.69 -0.24 1.76
N LEU A 68 -18.40 -0.34 2.11
CA LEU A 68 -17.37 -0.88 1.22
C LEU A 68 -17.40 -2.42 1.27
N PRO A 69 -16.96 -3.10 0.20
CA PRO A 69 -16.82 -4.55 0.24
C PRO A 69 -15.79 -4.95 1.31
N PRO A 70 -15.86 -6.19 1.85
CA PRO A 70 -14.78 -6.71 2.71
C PRO A 70 -13.43 -6.60 2.02
N GLN A 71 -12.40 -6.18 2.75
CA GLN A 71 -11.08 -5.89 2.21
C GLN A 71 -9.98 -6.63 3.00
N LEU A 72 -9.01 -7.16 2.27
CA LEU A 72 -7.76 -7.68 2.81
C LEU A 72 -6.62 -6.78 2.39
N PHE A 73 -5.84 -6.32 3.37
CA PHE A 73 -4.61 -5.56 3.14
C PHE A 73 -3.41 -6.42 3.51
N THR A 74 -2.40 -6.47 2.63
CA THR A 74 -1.17 -7.20 2.89
C THR A 74 0.05 -6.33 2.63
N VAL A 75 1.08 -6.50 3.45
CA VAL A 75 2.33 -5.76 3.35
C VAL A 75 3.49 -6.57 3.94
N GLY A 76 4.71 -6.37 3.45
CA GLY A 76 5.90 -6.97 4.05
C GLY A 76 6.38 -6.18 5.27
N SER A 77 6.88 -6.85 6.31
CA SER A 77 7.36 -6.17 7.52
C SER A 77 8.59 -5.30 7.28
N MET A 78 9.34 -5.56 6.20
CA MET A 78 10.51 -4.80 5.77
C MET A 78 10.20 -3.83 4.61
N ASP A 79 8.92 -3.64 4.29
CA ASP A 79 8.51 -2.67 3.26
C ASP A 79 8.76 -1.25 3.77
N ASN A 80 9.68 -0.55 3.10
CA ASN A 80 10.06 0.83 3.42
C ASN A 80 9.49 1.85 2.43
N LEU A 81 8.70 1.41 1.45
CA LEU A 81 7.97 2.27 0.51
C LEU A 81 6.54 2.51 0.97
N THR A 82 5.82 1.42 1.21
CA THR A 82 4.48 1.42 1.79
C THR A 82 4.55 0.68 3.12
N THR A 83 5.01 1.38 4.14
CA THR A 83 5.37 0.77 5.43
C THR A 83 4.18 0.10 6.10
N PRO A 84 4.39 -0.99 6.88
CA PRO A 84 3.31 -1.60 7.67
C PRO A 84 2.57 -0.61 8.55
N VAL A 85 3.27 0.41 9.07
CA VAL A 85 2.67 1.46 9.90
C VAL A 85 1.69 2.30 9.09
N SER A 86 2.06 2.75 7.89
CA SER A 86 1.18 3.57 7.05
C SER A 86 -0.03 2.79 6.53
N VAL A 87 0.15 1.52 6.18
CA VAL A 87 -0.96 0.64 5.77
C VAL A 87 -1.89 0.39 6.95
N LYS A 88 -1.33 0.11 8.14
CA LYS A 88 -2.11 -0.11 9.35
C LYS A 88 -2.95 1.11 9.74
N GLU A 89 -2.41 2.32 9.63
CA GLU A 89 -3.16 3.55 9.91
C GLU A 89 -4.43 3.64 9.04
N TYR A 90 -4.31 3.34 7.75
CA TYR A 90 -5.48 3.32 6.86
C TYR A 90 -6.48 2.22 7.23
N VAL A 91 -5.98 1.02 7.54
CA VAL A 91 -6.80 -0.11 7.98
C VAL A 91 -7.56 0.21 9.27
N ASP A 92 -6.90 0.83 10.24
CA ASP A 92 -7.52 1.22 11.51
C ASP A 92 -8.64 2.25 11.28
N ARG A 93 -8.42 3.24 10.43
CA ARG A 93 -9.48 4.21 10.05
C ARG A 93 -10.67 3.57 9.33
N LEU A 94 -10.43 2.57 8.48
CA LEU A 94 -11.51 1.79 7.88
C LEU A 94 -12.34 1.04 8.93
N LYS A 95 -11.67 0.43 9.93
CA LYS A 95 -12.34 -0.25 11.05
C LYS A 95 -13.15 0.73 11.90
N GLU A 96 -12.58 1.88 12.22
CA GLU A 96 -13.25 2.96 12.96
C GLU A 96 -14.49 3.47 12.19
N ALA A 97 -14.42 3.53 10.86
CA ALA A 97 -15.57 3.87 10.00
C ALA A 97 -16.60 2.74 9.88
N GLY A 98 -16.37 1.56 10.47
CA GLY A 98 -17.30 0.43 10.51
C GLY A 98 -17.16 -0.57 9.36
N HIS A 99 -16.09 -0.49 8.55
CA HIS A 99 -15.87 -1.42 7.45
C HIS A 99 -15.24 -2.74 7.88
N GLN A 100 -15.51 -3.81 7.10
CA GLN A 100 -14.91 -5.13 7.31
C GLN A 100 -13.54 -5.17 6.63
N VAL A 101 -12.48 -5.27 7.44
CA VAL A 101 -11.10 -5.30 6.95
C VAL A 101 -10.25 -6.30 7.72
N GLU A 102 -9.40 -7.01 6.99
CA GLU A 102 -8.32 -7.85 7.50
C GLU A 102 -6.97 -7.22 7.12
N PHE A 103 -5.98 -7.42 7.96
CA PHE A 103 -4.64 -6.88 7.75
C PHE A 103 -3.59 -7.92 8.10
N TRP A 104 -2.73 -8.24 7.14
CA TRP A 104 -1.68 -9.23 7.30
C TRP A 104 -0.31 -8.63 6.97
N VAL A 105 0.63 -8.87 7.87
CA VAL A 105 2.02 -8.47 7.70
C VAL A 105 2.85 -9.71 7.46
N HIS A 106 3.53 -9.77 6.32
CA HIS A 106 4.41 -10.89 5.96
C HIS A 106 5.80 -10.63 6.52
N GLU A 107 6.20 -11.41 7.50
CA GLU A 107 7.43 -11.21 8.24
C GLU A 107 8.68 -11.37 7.38
N GLY A 108 9.62 -10.43 7.50
CA GLY A 108 10.88 -10.42 6.77
C GLY A 108 10.76 -10.10 5.27
N ARG A 109 9.58 -9.69 4.79
CA ARG A 109 9.36 -9.44 3.36
C ARG A 109 9.48 -7.97 3.01
N PRO A 110 10.14 -7.64 1.88
CA PRO A 110 10.25 -6.27 1.35
C PRO A 110 9.00 -5.88 0.58
N HIS A 111 9.02 -4.69 -0.04
CA HIS A 111 8.03 -4.28 -1.04
C HIS A 111 8.01 -5.24 -2.23
N ALA A 112 6.83 -5.47 -2.81
CA ALA A 112 6.61 -6.32 -4.00
C ALA A 112 7.07 -7.79 -3.84
N PHE A 113 7.04 -8.36 -2.63
CA PHE A 113 7.49 -9.74 -2.39
C PHE A 113 6.66 -10.83 -3.10
N MET A 114 5.50 -10.50 -3.65
CA MET A 114 4.68 -11.42 -4.47
C MET A 114 4.95 -11.29 -5.97
N ASP A 115 6.04 -10.66 -6.39
CA ASP A 115 6.43 -10.62 -7.79
C ASP A 115 6.68 -12.02 -8.34
N SER A 116 6.33 -12.22 -9.60
CA SER A 116 6.57 -13.49 -10.28
C SER A 116 8.06 -13.72 -10.52
N GLY A 117 8.51 -14.94 -10.29
CA GLY A 117 9.91 -15.35 -10.46
C GLY A 117 10.71 -15.24 -9.18
N SER A 118 12.02 -15.05 -9.31
CA SER A 118 12.95 -14.88 -8.21
C SER A 118 13.70 -13.57 -8.34
N ASN A 119 13.97 -12.91 -7.22
CA ASN A 119 14.79 -11.72 -7.16
C ASN A 119 15.85 -11.90 -6.07
N GLU A 120 17.09 -12.15 -6.49
CA GLU A 120 18.21 -12.40 -5.58
C GLU A 120 18.55 -11.17 -4.73
N PHE A 121 18.40 -9.97 -5.29
CA PHE A 121 18.68 -8.73 -4.57
C PHE A 121 17.69 -8.52 -3.43
N LEU A 122 16.41 -8.76 -3.67
CA LEU A 122 15.35 -8.66 -2.65
C LEU A 122 15.19 -9.95 -1.82
N LYS A 123 15.90 -11.02 -2.19
CA LYS A 123 15.82 -12.35 -1.55
C LYS A 123 14.39 -12.88 -1.48
N ILE A 124 13.67 -12.74 -2.57
CA ILE A 124 12.29 -13.23 -2.73
C ILE A 124 12.20 -14.23 -3.87
N SER A 125 11.25 -15.14 -3.75
CA SER A 125 10.83 -16.02 -4.84
C SER A 125 9.34 -16.24 -4.79
N TRP A 126 8.73 -16.43 -5.95
CA TRP A 126 7.30 -16.71 -6.04
C TRP A 126 6.91 -17.96 -5.22
N GLU A 127 7.69 -19.03 -5.30
CA GLU A 127 7.40 -20.30 -4.61
C GLU A 127 7.48 -20.16 -3.09
N ALA A 128 8.46 -19.42 -2.59
CA ALA A 128 8.66 -19.28 -1.15
C ALA A 128 7.79 -18.20 -0.52
N ASP A 129 7.42 -17.18 -1.28
CA ASP A 129 6.80 -15.95 -0.75
C ASP A 129 5.42 -15.67 -1.35
N GLY A 130 5.31 -15.76 -2.67
CA GLY A 130 4.06 -15.49 -3.39
C GLY A 130 3.02 -16.57 -3.16
N VAL A 131 3.40 -17.85 -3.26
CA VAL A 131 2.46 -18.98 -3.07
C VAL A 131 1.83 -19.01 -1.69
N PRO A 132 2.57 -18.87 -0.57
CA PRO A 132 1.96 -18.75 0.75
C PRO A 132 1.03 -17.55 0.88
N ALA A 133 1.46 -16.38 0.38
CA ALA A 133 0.62 -15.18 0.41
C ALA A 133 -0.69 -15.35 -0.39
N MET A 134 -0.63 -16.02 -1.54
CA MET A 134 -1.83 -16.34 -2.33
C MET A 134 -2.76 -17.33 -1.64
N ALA A 135 -2.24 -18.26 -0.84
CA ALA A 135 -3.07 -19.15 -0.03
C ALA A 135 -3.91 -18.36 0.99
N GLU A 136 -3.33 -17.34 1.61
CA GLU A 136 -4.02 -16.42 2.52
C GLU A 136 -5.08 -15.59 1.79
N VAL A 137 -4.75 -15.07 0.61
CA VAL A 137 -5.72 -14.36 -0.25
C VAL A 137 -6.91 -15.26 -0.58
N MET A 138 -6.66 -16.52 -0.97
CA MET A 138 -7.71 -17.48 -1.27
C MET A 138 -8.57 -17.82 -0.04
N ALA A 139 -7.98 -17.94 1.15
CA ALA A 139 -8.73 -18.15 2.38
C ALA A 139 -9.67 -16.96 2.68
N PHE A 140 -9.19 -15.72 2.52
CA PHE A 140 -10.01 -14.52 2.66
C PHE A 140 -11.16 -14.49 1.64
N LEU A 141 -10.89 -14.77 0.38
CA LEU A 141 -11.90 -14.77 -0.67
C LEU A 141 -12.96 -15.87 -0.43
N ASN A 142 -12.55 -17.07 -0.04
CA ASN A 142 -13.48 -18.14 0.30
C ASN A 142 -14.39 -17.75 1.46
N LYS A 143 -13.84 -17.22 2.55
CA LYS A 143 -14.62 -16.73 3.70
C LYS A 143 -15.59 -15.58 3.33
N THR A 144 -15.24 -14.81 2.30
CA THR A 144 -16.03 -13.64 1.89
C THR A 144 -17.19 -14.02 0.97
N PHE A 145 -17.03 -15.04 0.12
CA PHE A 145 -17.97 -15.37 -0.95
C PHE A 145 -18.69 -16.70 -0.79
N TYR A 146 -18.21 -17.58 0.09
CA TYR A 146 -18.75 -18.92 0.32
C TYR A 146 -18.93 -19.23 1.81
#